data_a0ed23e66a3bc1b0234d17063abf3fc6
#
_entry.id   a0ed23e66a3bc1b0234d17063abf3fc6
#
_cell.length_a   1.000
_cell.length_b   1.000
_cell.length_c   1.000
_cell.angle_alpha   90.00
_cell.angle_beta   90.00
_cell.angle_gamma   90.00
#
_symmetry.space_group_name_H-M   'P 1'
#
loop_
_entity.id
_entity.type
_entity.pdbx_description
1 polymer ?
#
loop_
_entity_poly.entity_id
_entity_poly.type
_entity_poly.pdbx_seq_one_letter_code
_entity_poly.pdbx_strand_id
1 'polypeptide(L)'
;NLYKDLAESAKKSIDISLAYDRTNQAVYFESPIKMRALLWHNTYQSENLFNYSFDLPCHTQYMPAPADFTNEDFEKLSRQEDFGFTFTESKAAIPVTAATPCFIFVQTGNGLKGVIRINSIIPESTEVIGGITYPVNPAITMDMKFPRNFSEQKIR
;
A
#
# COMPACT_ATOMS: atom_id res chain seq x y z
N ASN A 1 -3.69 18.12 -6.74
CA ASN A 1 -3.97 16.82 -6.14
C ASN A 1 -3.68 15.75 -7.20
N LEU A 2 -2.64 14.95 -6.99
CA LEU A 2 -2.15 13.96 -7.97
C LEU A 2 -3.24 13.04 -8.50
N TYR A 3 -4.19 12.66 -7.66
CA TYR A 3 -5.30 11.79 -8.03
C TYR A 3 -6.34 12.45 -8.94
N LYS A 4 -6.57 13.75 -8.76
CA LYS A 4 -7.53 14.48 -9.58
C LYS A 4 -7.08 14.56 -11.03
N ASP A 5 -5.77 14.56 -11.24
CA ASP A 5 -5.16 14.76 -12.56
C ASP A 5 -4.87 13.45 -13.31
N LEU A 6 -5.03 12.29 -12.64
CA LEU A 6 -4.85 11.00 -13.29
C LEU A 6 -6.03 10.66 -14.22
N ALA A 7 -5.71 10.12 -15.39
CA ALA A 7 -6.73 9.58 -16.27
C ALA A 7 -7.47 8.41 -15.60
N GLU A 8 -8.76 8.24 -15.92
CA GLU A 8 -9.60 7.18 -15.35
C GLU A 8 -9.01 5.76 -15.51
N SER A 9 -8.36 5.50 -16.66
CA SER A 9 -7.68 4.22 -16.89
C SER A 9 -6.49 4.01 -15.94
N ALA A 10 -5.75 5.07 -15.62
CA ALA A 10 -4.63 4.98 -14.69
C ALA A 10 -5.10 4.78 -13.24
N LYS A 11 -6.22 5.38 -12.84
CA LYS A 11 -6.83 5.19 -11.52
C LYS A 11 -7.26 3.74 -11.30
N LYS A 12 -7.80 3.09 -12.33
CA LYS A 12 -8.23 1.69 -12.29
C LYS A 12 -7.06 0.70 -12.20
N SER A 13 -5.85 1.12 -12.50
CA SER A 13 -4.65 0.28 -12.42
C SER A 13 -3.87 0.43 -11.11
N ILE A 14 -4.39 1.19 -10.14
CA ILE A 14 -3.75 1.32 -8.83
C ILE A 14 -4.21 0.18 -7.93
N ASP A 15 -3.28 -0.68 -7.55
CA ASP A 15 -3.55 -1.82 -6.68
C ASP A 15 -3.21 -1.55 -5.21
N ILE A 16 -2.22 -0.70 -4.94
CA ILE A 16 -1.71 -0.44 -3.59
C ILE A 16 -1.63 1.06 -3.37
N SER A 17 -2.09 1.52 -2.22
CA SER A 17 -1.95 2.90 -1.79
C SER A 17 -1.45 3.00 -0.36
N LEU A 18 -0.82 4.11 -0.05
CA LEU A 18 -0.40 4.49 1.30
C LEU A 18 -1.22 5.70 1.74
N ALA A 19 -1.66 5.66 2.98
CA ALA A 19 -2.37 6.76 3.62
C ALA A 19 -1.75 7.08 4.97
N TYR A 20 -1.78 8.34 5.36
CA TYR A 20 -1.34 8.79 6.67
C TYR A 20 -2.51 9.39 7.45
N ASP A 21 -2.82 8.76 8.57
CA ASP A 21 -3.77 9.28 9.54
C ASP A 21 -3.02 10.17 10.55
N ARG A 22 -3.10 11.48 10.35
CA ARG A 22 -2.41 12.45 11.20
C ARG A 22 -2.97 12.48 12.62
N THR A 23 -4.24 12.18 12.81
CA THR A 23 -4.87 12.16 14.13
C THR A 23 -4.30 11.06 15.01
N ASN A 24 -4.11 9.88 14.42
CA ASN A 24 -3.56 8.71 15.10
C ASN A 24 -2.05 8.56 14.87
N GLN A 25 -1.43 9.45 14.10
CA GLN A 25 -0.01 9.39 13.71
C GLN A 25 0.39 8.03 13.12
N ALA A 26 -0.50 7.45 12.33
CA ALA A 26 -0.34 6.11 11.78
C ALA A 26 -0.31 6.11 10.26
N VAL A 27 0.61 5.32 9.69
CA VAL A 27 0.65 5.05 8.26
C VAL A 27 -0.06 3.74 7.99
N TYR A 28 -0.83 3.68 6.91
CA TYR A 28 -1.58 2.52 6.49
C TYR A 28 -1.25 2.14 5.06
N PHE A 29 -1.13 0.83 4.79
CA PHE A 29 -1.47 0.32 3.47
C PHE A 29 -2.97 0.24 3.36
N GLU A 30 -3.50 0.72 2.27
CA GLU A 30 -4.92 0.84 2.07
C GLU A 30 -5.32 0.38 0.67
N SER A 31 -6.43 -0.35 0.59
CA SER A 31 -7.06 -0.60 -0.70
C SER A 31 -7.47 0.72 -1.34
N PRO A 32 -7.19 0.95 -2.62
CA PRO A 32 -7.56 2.20 -3.29
C PRO A 32 -9.03 2.58 -3.13
N ILE A 33 -9.91 1.60 -3.03
CA ILE A 33 -11.34 1.84 -2.76
C ILE A 33 -11.61 2.43 -1.37
N LYS A 34 -10.72 2.18 -0.40
CA LYS A 34 -10.80 2.72 0.96
C LYS A 34 -10.13 4.08 1.12
N MET A 35 -9.22 4.43 0.23
CA MET A 35 -8.48 5.69 0.26
C MET A 35 -9.39 6.91 0.39
N ARG A 36 -10.60 6.79 -0.09
CA ARG A 36 -11.68 7.76 0.06
C ARG A 36 -12.00 8.08 1.52
N ALA A 37 -11.99 7.09 2.40
CA ALA A 37 -12.36 7.28 3.81
C ALA A 37 -11.26 7.95 4.63
N LEU A 38 -10.00 7.62 4.42
CA LEU A 38 -8.89 8.19 5.18
C LEU A 38 -8.48 9.58 4.71
N LEU A 39 -8.49 9.84 3.43
CA LEU A 39 -8.26 11.19 2.90
C LEU A 39 -9.35 12.17 3.30
N TRP A 40 -10.56 11.70 3.48
CA TRP A 40 -11.69 12.50 3.93
C TRP A 40 -11.48 13.04 5.36
N HIS A 41 -10.95 12.22 6.25
CA HIS A 41 -10.77 12.60 7.65
C HIS A 41 -9.69 13.66 7.86
N ASN A 42 -8.69 13.76 6.99
CA ASN A 42 -7.48 14.51 7.32
C ASN A 42 -7.28 15.83 6.61
N THR A 43 -7.97 16.14 5.52
CA THR A 43 -7.56 17.32 4.75
C THR A 43 -8.69 18.14 4.11
N TYR A 44 -9.81 17.57 3.70
CA TYR A 44 -10.81 18.28 2.92
C TYR A 44 -12.23 17.80 3.20
N GLN A 45 -12.84 18.31 4.27
CA GLN A 45 -14.25 18.04 4.58
C GLN A 45 -15.24 18.60 3.56
N SER A 46 -14.82 19.46 2.65
CA SER A 46 -15.71 20.23 1.79
C SER A 46 -15.72 19.82 0.32
N GLU A 47 -14.79 19.02 -0.13
CA GLU A 47 -14.74 18.64 -1.55
C GLU A 47 -14.95 17.14 -1.74
N ASN A 48 -15.98 16.79 -2.49
CA ASN A 48 -16.20 15.45 -3.06
C ASN A 48 -15.11 15.13 -4.11
N LEU A 49 -13.83 15.15 -3.68
CA LEU A 49 -12.69 14.97 -4.57
C LEU A 49 -12.62 13.57 -5.20
N PHE A 50 -13.38 12.61 -4.66
CA PHE A 50 -13.28 11.21 -5.04
C PHE A 50 -14.65 10.57 -5.26
N ASN A 51 -15.46 11.15 -6.14
CA ASN A 51 -16.67 10.49 -6.65
C ASN A 51 -16.31 9.37 -7.66
N TYR A 52 -15.23 8.64 -7.40
CA TYR A 52 -14.80 7.55 -8.25
C TYR A 52 -15.35 6.23 -7.71
N SER A 53 -16.15 5.53 -8.51
CA SER A 53 -16.36 4.12 -8.30
C SER A 53 -15.10 3.40 -8.80
N PHE A 54 -14.32 2.82 -7.90
CA PHE A 54 -13.24 1.95 -8.29
C PHE A 54 -13.79 0.58 -8.65
N ASP A 55 -13.29 0.01 -9.74
CA ASP A 55 -13.60 -1.35 -10.14
C ASP A 55 -12.95 -2.39 -9.19
N LEU A 56 -13.35 -3.65 -9.32
CA LEU A 56 -12.80 -4.76 -8.54
C LEU A 56 -11.27 -4.83 -8.46
N PRO A 57 -10.49 -4.49 -9.51
CA PRO A 57 -9.03 -4.46 -9.41
C PRO A 57 -8.48 -3.60 -8.28
N CYS A 58 -9.23 -2.59 -7.86
CA CYS A 58 -8.83 -1.70 -6.78
C CYS A 58 -9.20 -2.20 -5.37
N HIS A 59 -9.80 -3.39 -5.27
CA HIS A 59 -10.14 -4.05 -4.01
C HIS A 59 -8.98 -4.89 -3.48
N THR A 60 -7.91 -4.24 -3.08
CA THR A 60 -6.76 -4.93 -2.51
C THR A 60 -7.00 -5.28 -1.06
N GLN A 61 -6.54 -6.44 -0.66
CA GLN A 61 -6.63 -6.97 0.70
C GLN A 61 -5.23 -7.18 1.27
N TYR A 62 -5.10 -6.93 2.56
CA TYR A 62 -3.86 -7.07 3.29
C TYR A 62 -4.05 -7.96 4.51
N MET A 63 -2.99 -8.65 4.89
CA MET A 63 -2.90 -9.48 6.08
C MET A 63 -1.49 -9.40 6.65
N PRO A 64 -1.31 -9.29 7.98
CA PRO A 64 0.03 -9.45 8.55
C PRO A 64 0.58 -10.82 8.18
N ALA A 65 1.86 -10.90 7.83
CA ALA A 65 2.50 -12.19 7.67
C ALA A 65 2.53 -12.95 9.01
N PRO A 66 2.53 -14.28 9.00
CA PRO A 66 2.72 -15.08 10.20
C PRO A 66 3.98 -14.65 10.95
N ALA A 67 3.98 -14.79 12.28
CA ALA A 67 5.08 -14.34 13.13
C ALA A 67 6.41 -15.08 12.85
N ASP A 68 6.35 -16.26 12.28
CA ASP A 68 7.49 -17.08 11.87
C ASP A 68 7.97 -16.80 10.44
N PHE A 69 7.32 -15.91 9.69
CA PHE A 69 7.76 -15.51 8.36
C PHE A 69 9.01 -14.63 8.47
N THR A 70 10.09 -15.06 7.82
CA THR A 70 11.43 -14.47 7.97
C THR A 70 11.90 -13.73 6.73
N ASN A 71 13.03 -13.01 6.85
CA ASN A 71 13.74 -12.44 5.70
C ASN A 71 14.16 -13.53 4.70
N GLU A 72 14.57 -14.69 5.20
CA GLU A 72 14.96 -15.80 4.34
C GLU A 72 13.79 -16.30 3.51
N ASP A 73 12.60 -16.41 4.10
CA ASP A 73 11.39 -16.76 3.39
C ASP A 73 11.05 -15.72 2.32
N PHE A 74 11.14 -14.44 2.66
CA PHE A 74 10.94 -13.36 1.70
C PHE A 74 11.91 -13.45 0.53
N GLU A 75 13.21 -13.71 0.79
CA GLU A 75 14.21 -13.78 -0.28
C GLU A 75 14.00 -14.98 -1.22
N LYS A 76 13.45 -16.08 -0.73
CA LYS A 76 13.13 -17.27 -1.51
C LYS A 76 11.94 -17.10 -2.46
N LEU A 77 11.05 -16.14 -2.21
CA LEU A 77 9.88 -15.89 -3.04
C LEU A 77 10.29 -15.52 -4.48
N SER A 78 9.84 -16.28 -5.44
CA SER A 78 10.19 -16.10 -6.85
C SER A 78 9.11 -16.57 -7.82
N ARG A 79 8.54 -17.76 -7.59
CA ARG A 79 7.60 -18.42 -8.47
C ARG A 79 6.18 -18.28 -7.98
N GLN A 80 5.22 -18.53 -8.86
CA GLN A 80 3.80 -18.44 -8.54
C GLN A 80 3.39 -19.30 -7.33
N GLU A 81 3.95 -20.52 -7.24
CA GLU A 81 3.67 -21.44 -6.14
C GLU A 81 4.14 -20.93 -4.77
N ASP A 82 5.17 -20.10 -4.74
CA ASP A 82 5.70 -19.51 -3.49
C ASP A 82 4.71 -18.51 -2.85
N PHE A 83 3.74 -18.02 -3.62
CA PHE A 83 2.74 -17.06 -3.18
C PHE A 83 1.38 -17.71 -2.88
N GLY A 84 1.37 -18.99 -2.55
CA GLY A 84 0.16 -19.76 -2.23
C GLY A 84 -0.47 -19.43 -0.87
N PHE A 85 -0.26 -18.24 -0.32
CA PHE A 85 -0.79 -17.83 1.00
C PHE A 85 -2.31 -17.90 1.04
N THR A 86 -2.84 -18.34 2.19
CA THR A 86 -4.28 -18.27 2.47
C THR A 86 -4.57 -17.00 3.25
N PHE A 87 -5.49 -16.18 2.73
CA PHE A 87 -5.95 -14.96 3.39
C PHE A 87 -7.12 -15.30 4.31
N THR A 88 -6.86 -15.42 5.62
CA THR A 88 -7.88 -15.79 6.62
C THR A 88 -8.52 -14.58 7.29
N GLU A 89 -7.74 -13.53 7.54
CA GLU A 89 -8.19 -12.30 8.20
C GLU A 89 -7.80 -11.07 7.38
N SER A 90 -8.15 -11.08 6.10
CA SER A 90 -7.80 -10.00 5.21
C SER A 90 -8.57 -8.72 5.52
N LYS A 91 -7.88 -7.59 5.43
CA LYS A 91 -8.41 -6.25 5.66
C LYS A 91 -8.17 -5.37 4.43
N ALA A 92 -9.10 -4.45 4.18
CA ALA A 92 -8.93 -3.44 3.14
C ALA A 92 -7.93 -2.34 3.53
N ALA A 93 -7.56 -2.24 4.80
CA ALA A 93 -6.53 -1.35 5.32
C ALA A 93 -5.77 -2.02 6.46
N ILE A 94 -4.45 -1.82 6.53
CA ILE A 94 -3.59 -2.35 7.58
C ILE A 94 -2.59 -1.30 8.03
N PRO A 95 -2.41 -1.08 9.35
CA PRO A 95 -1.41 -0.16 9.84
C PRO A 95 0.01 -0.70 9.57
N VAL A 96 0.91 0.20 9.23
CA VAL A 96 2.34 -0.08 9.14
C VAL A 96 2.93 0.12 10.52
N THR A 97 3.46 -0.95 11.11
CA THR A 97 4.09 -0.92 12.43
C THR A 97 5.61 -0.80 12.32
N ALA A 98 6.23 -0.19 13.33
CA ALA A 98 7.67 0.06 13.37
C ALA A 98 8.53 -1.18 13.64
N ALA A 99 7.95 -2.35 13.83
CA ALA A 99 8.72 -3.59 13.99
C ALA A 99 9.39 -3.94 12.66
N THR A 100 10.70 -3.85 12.60
CA THR A 100 11.48 -4.20 11.40
C THR A 100 12.25 -5.49 11.62
N PRO A 101 12.22 -6.41 10.64
CA PRO A 101 11.43 -6.37 9.43
C PRO A 101 9.93 -6.66 9.71
N CYS A 102 9.06 -5.89 9.06
CA CYS A 102 7.62 -6.14 9.09
C CYS A 102 7.18 -6.64 7.71
N PHE A 103 6.49 -7.78 7.67
CA PHE A 103 6.00 -8.36 6.44
C PHE A 103 4.48 -8.29 6.38
N ILE A 104 3.97 -7.91 5.22
CA ILE A 104 2.54 -7.81 4.95
C ILE A 104 2.24 -8.61 3.69
N PHE A 105 1.33 -9.56 3.79
CA PHE A 105 0.78 -10.25 2.64
C PHE A 105 -0.28 -9.38 1.98
N VAL A 106 -0.23 -9.31 0.66
CA VAL A 106 -1.14 -8.51 -0.15
C VAL A 106 -1.78 -9.36 -1.23
N GLN A 107 -3.07 -9.16 -1.46
CA GLN A 107 -3.79 -9.73 -2.60
C GLN A 107 -4.56 -8.63 -3.31
N THR A 108 -4.25 -8.41 -4.57
CA THR A 108 -4.96 -7.43 -5.41
C THR A 108 -6.37 -7.93 -5.77
N GLY A 109 -7.22 -7.03 -6.24
CA GLY A 109 -8.57 -7.38 -6.67
C GLY A 109 -8.61 -8.42 -7.80
N ASN A 110 -7.54 -8.51 -8.60
CA ASN A 110 -7.36 -9.53 -9.64
C ASN A 110 -6.84 -10.87 -9.10
N GLY A 111 -6.68 -10.98 -7.79
CA GLY A 111 -6.19 -12.21 -7.14
C GLY A 111 -4.67 -12.38 -7.18
N LEU A 112 -3.91 -11.42 -7.67
CA LEU A 112 -2.44 -11.46 -7.63
C LEU A 112 -1.98 -11.31 -6.18
N LYS A 113 -1.21 -12.29 -5.70
CA LYS A 113 -0.67 -12.29 -4.34
C LYS A 113 0.78 -11.85 -4.33
N GLY A 114 1.15 -11.12 -3.29
CA GLY A 114 2.51 -10.66 -3.08
C GLY A 114 2.85 -10.48 -1.61
N VAL A 115 4.09 -10.08 -1.36
CA VAL A 115 4.59 -9.75 -0.02
C VAL A 115 5.28 -8.39 -0.06
N ILE A 116 4.96 -7.57 0.92
CA ILE A 116 5.61 -6.28 1.18
C ILE A 116 6.49 -6.47 2.41
N ARG A 117 7.76 -6.09 2.30
CA ARG A 117 8.70 -5.98 3.42
C ARG A 117 8.92 -4.51 3.74
N ILE A 118 8.59 -4.10 4.95
CA ILE A 118 8.88 -2.76 5.44
C ILE A 118 10.31 -2.75 5.97
N ASN A 119 11.17 -1.91 5.40
CA ASN A 119 12.56 -1.78 5.80
C ASN A 119 12.75 -0.69 6.85
N SER A 120 12.08 0.45 6.68
CA SER A 120 12.11 1.54 7.65
C SER A 120 10.91 2.46 7.52
N ILE A 121 10.60 3.16 8.60
CA ILE A 121 9.61 4.22 8.65
C ILE A 121 10.33 5.49 9.09
N ILE A 122 10.25 6.54 8.26
CA ILE A 122 10.71 7.88 8.59
C ILE A 122 9.51 8.62 9.19
N PRO A 123 9.56 9.06 10.44
CA PRO A 123 8.42 9.71 11.09
C PRO A 123 8.08 11.06 10.45
N GLU A 124 6.89 11.57 10.76
CA GLU A 124 6.51 12.94 10.42
C GLU A 124 7.55 13.93 10.97
N SER A 125 7.88 14.92 10.18
CA SER A 125 8.83 15.98 10.52
C SER A 125 8.32 17.33 10.06
N THR A 126 9.12 18.37 10.26
CA THR A 126 8.83 19.71 9.74
C THR A 126 10.01 20.24 8.95
N GLU A 127 9.71 21.00 7.92
CA GLU A 127 10.70 21.71 7.11
C GLU A 127 10.40 23.20 7.09
N VAL A 128 11.45 24.01 7.14
CA VAL A 128 11.34 25.48 7.08
C VAL A 128 11.75 25.97 5.70
N ILE A 129 10.81 26.52 4.97
CA ILE A 129 11.04 27.09 3.63
C ILE A 129 10.63 28.57 3.67
N GLY A 130 11.57 29.47 3.39
CA GLY A 130 11.30 30.92 3.38
C GLY A 130 10.81 31.48 4.73
N GLY A 131 11.21 30.86 5.85
CA GLY A 131 10.77 31.25 7.21
C GLY A 131 9.40 30.68 7.62
N ILE A 132 8.76 29.89 6.78
CA ILE A 132 7.48 29.23 7.08
C ILE A 132 7.73 27.76 7.36
N THR A 133 7.15 27.23 8.44
CA THR A 133 7.26 25.81 8.81
C THR A 133 6.16 25.00 8.14
N TYR A 134 6.56 23.97 7.41
CA TYR A 134 5.66 23.04 6.72
C TYR A 134 5.77 21.65 7.35
N PRO A 135 4.65 20.95 7.54
CA PRO A 135 4.68 19.53 7.92
C PRO A 135 5.13 18.67 6.75
N VAL A 136 6.02 17.74 7.03
CA VAL A 136 6.48 16.69 6.09
C VAL A 136 5.89 15.37 6.55
N ASN A 137 5.08 14.75 5.69
CA ASN A 137 4.46 13.45 5.99
C ASN A 137 5.52 12.36 6.19
N PRO A 138 5.22 11.32 6.98
CA PRO A 138 6.10 10.18 7.12
C PRO A 138 6.36 9.48 5.77
N ALA A 139 7.52 8.86 5.67
CA ALA A 139 7.91 8.06 4.51
C ALA A 139 8.22 6.63 4.93
N ILE A 140 8.04 5.70 4.00
CA ILE A 140 8.34 4.28 4.19
C ILE A 140 9.32 3.83 3.13
N THR A 141 10.36 3.10 3.53
CA THR A 141 11.16 2.31 2.61
C THR A 141 10.70 0.86 2.65
N MET A 142 10.48 0.26 1.50
CA MET A 142 9.94 -1.08 1.40
C MET A 142 10.44 -1.79 0.16
N ASP A 143 10.42 -3.12 0.23
CA ASP A 143 10.55 -3.99 -0.93
C ASP A 143 9.23 -4.72 -1.16
N MET A 144 8.92 -4.99 -2.41
CA MET A 144 7.74 -5.77 -2.79
C MET A 144 8.14 -6.91 -3.70
N LYS A 145 7.58 -8.09 -3.43
CA LYS A 145 7.71 -9.25 -4.30
C LYS A 145 6.34 -9.74 -4.75
N PHE A 146 6.23 -9.96 -6.04
CA PHE A 146 5.10 -10.61 -6.70
C PHE A 146 5.63 -11.71 -7.62
N PRO A 147 4.83 -12.73 -7.94
CA PRO A 147 5.27 -13.79 -8.86
C PRO A 147 5.65 -13.21 -10.22
N ARG A 148 6.75 -13.68 -10.76
CA ARG A 148 7.19 -13.28 -12.10
C ARG A 148 6.24 -13.88 -13.14
N ASN A 149 5.68 -13.05 -13.98
CA ASN A 149 4.88 -13.50 -15.13
C ASN A 149 5.82 -14.03 -16.22
N PHE A 150 5.92 -15.34 -16.36
CA PHE A 150 6.75 -15.97 -17.39
C PHE A 150 6.23 -15.72 -18.82
N SER A 151 5.01 -15.23 -18.98
CA SER A 151 4.44 -14.91 -20.31
C SER A 151 5.12 -13.74 -20.99
N GLU A 152 5.73 -12.82 -20.24
CA GLU A 152 6.43 -11.66 -20.81
C GLU A 152 7.87 -11.97 -21.27
N GLN A 153 8.42 -13.12 -20.91
CA GLN A 153 9.77 -13.53 -21.32
C GLN A 153 9.86 -14.13 -22.74
N LYS A 154 8.75 -14.32 -23.44
CA LYS A 154 8.73 -14.88 -24.80
C LYS A 154 8.80 -13.85 -25.93
N ILE A 155 8.93 -12.57 -25.62
CA ILE A 155 9.07 -11.52 -26.61
C ILE A 155 10.43 -10.85 -26.43
N ARG A 156 11.47 -11.62 -26.62
CA ARG A 156 12.82 -11.08 -26.91
C ARG A 156 13.55 -11.99 -27.88
#